data_72bc66231c6cba514c35be6e5c3d71ef
#
_entry.id   72bc66231c6cba514c35be6e5c3d71ef
#
_cell.length_a   1.000
_cell.length_b   1.000
_cell.length_c   1.000
_cell.angle_alpha   90.00
_cell.angle_beta   90.00
_cell.angle_gamma   90.00
#
_symmetry.space_group_name_H-M   'P 1'
#
loop_
_entity.id
_entity.type
_entity.pdbx_description
1 polymer ?
#
loop_
_entity_poly.entity_id
_entity_poly.type
_entity_poly.pdbx_seq_one_letter_code
_entity_poly.pdbx_strand_id
1 'polypeptide(L)'
;MKKVLRYLVMTVLAICFTIPLNAAEAATVALLPLVNNVAGDELANQVYYKQAINAIKAQPGFVLVENDQLTQAFENAKINTAGIDQKSLEKIAKDGDVDVVFAMQLDKLARKPLNRTGERVLKLELEGKAFAYNRLNGVYYVHNLKGGKEIDEALTSRWDWAHEEFGRAVRQEISRALRAK
;
A
#
# COMPACT_ATOMS: atom_id res chain seq x y z
N MET A 1 -53.79 23.87 17.43
CA MET A 1 -52.33 24.03 17.43
C MET A 1 -51.53 22.74 17.70
N LYS A 2 -51.85 21.91 18.67
CA LYS A 2 -51.07 20.68 18.98
C LYS A 2 -51.04 19.61 17.88
N LYS A 3 -52.10 19.51 17.04
CA LYS A 3 -52.13 18.53 15.94
C LYS A 3 -51.26 18.94 14.76
N VAL A 4 -51.23 20.23 14.41
CA VAL A 4 -50.39 20.78 13.33
C VAL A 4 -48.92 20.64 13.65
N LEU A 5 -48.51 20.85 14.92
CA LEU A 5 -47.13 20.69 15.35
C LEU A 5 -46.67 19.24 15.26
N ARG A 6 -47.54 18.25 15.54
CA ARG A 6 -47.21 16.80 15.39
C ARG A 6 -46.96 16.40 13.93
N TYR A 7 -47.76 16.91 13.00
CA TYR A 7 -47.53 16.63 11.57
C TYR A 7 -46.25 17.29 11.05
N LEU A 8 -45.97 18.52 11.51
CA LEU A 8 -44.73 19.21 11.13
C LEU A 8 -43.48 18.45 11.62
N VAL A 9 -43.49 17.95 12.85
CA VAL A 9 -42.38 17.14 13.41
C VAL A 9 -42.23 15.81 12.68
N MET A 10 -43.31 15.13 12.35
CA MET A 10 -43.25 13.89 11.55
C MET A 10 -42.73 14.13 10.12
N THR A 11 -43.11 15.23 9.48
CA THR A 11 -42.63 15.56 8.13
C THR A 11 -41.13 15.89 8.12
N VAL A 12 -40.65 16.61 9.12
CA VAL A 12 -39.21 16.91 9.27
C VAL A 12 -38.39 15.64 9.54
N LEU A 13 -38.88 14.73 10.38
CA LEU A 13 -38.26 13.43 10.62
C LEU A 13 -38.24 12.55 9.36
N ALA A 14 -39.30 12.53 8.56
CA ALA A 14 -39.35 11.77 7.30
C ALA A 14 -38.34 12.31 6.26
N ILE A 15 -38.14 13.63 6.19
CA ILE A 15 -37.18 14.25 5.27
C ILE A 15 -35.71 13.94 5.70
N CYS A 16 -35.43 13.82 7.00
CA CYS A 16 -34.12 13.44 7.48
C CYS A 16 -33.72 11.99 7.12
N PHE A 17 -34.68 11.09 6.90
CA PHE A 17 -34.45 9.71 6.50
C PHE A 17 -34.34 9.49 4.98
N THR A 18 -34.67 10.50 4.17
CA THR A 18 -34.59 10.43 2.70
C THR A 18 -33.41 11.16 2.10
N ILE A 19 -32.48 11.67 2.92
CA ILE A 19 -31.16 12.04 2.41
C ILE A 19 -30.51 10.73 2.01
N PRO A 20 -30.32 10.44 0.70
CA PRO A 20 -29.48 9.31 0.34
C PRO A 20 -28.14 9.60 0.99
N LEU A 21 -27.74 8.77 1.96
CA LEU A 21 -26.33 8.63 2.27
C LEU A 21 -25.71 8.21 0.94
N ASN A 22 -25.20 9.17 0.18
CA ASN A 22 -24.26 8.89 -0.87
C ASN A 22 -23.11 8.20 -0.14
N ALA A 23 -23.19 6.88 -0.05
CA ALA A 23 -22.03 6.07 0.31
C ALA A 23 -21.00 6.49 -0.73
N ALA A 24 -20.01 7.27 -0.31
CA ALA A 24 -18.93 7.66 -1.17
C ALA A 24 -18.39 6.33 -1.73
N GLU A 25 -18.49 6.16 -3.03
CA GLU A 25 -18.07 4.95 -3.70
C GLU A 25 -16.61 4.70 -3.29
N ALA A 26 -16.33 3.48 -2.82
CA ALA A 26 -15.00 3.18 -2.31
C ALA A 26 -14.00 3.31 -3.47
N ALA A 27 -12.93 4.04 -3.23
CA ALA A 27 -11.89 4.23 -4.23
C ALA A 27 -11.19 2.89 -4.53
N THR A 28 -10.99 2.63 -5.80
CA THR A 28 -10.37 1.40 -6.30
C THR A 28 -8.85 1.48 -6.26
N VAL A 29 -8.21 0.43 -5.77
CA VAL A 29 -6.75 0.35 -5.65
C VAL A 29 -6.21 -0.83 -6.44
N ALA A 30 -5.24 -0.59 -7.30
CA ALA A 30 -4.46 -1.60 -7.98
C ALA A 30 -3.09 -1.77 -7.30
N LEU A 31 -2.71 -3.02 -7.08
CA LEU A 31 -1.41 -3.38 -6.53
C LEU A 31 -0.53 -3.98 -7.63
N LEU A 32 0.55 -3.28 -7.98
CA LEU A 32 1.52 -3.78 -8.95
C LEU A 32 2.40 -4.88 -8.33
N PRO A 33 2.91 -5.80 -9.16
CA PRO A 33 3.92 -6.76 -8.71
C PRO A 33 5.12 -6.07 -8.08
N LEU A 34 5.68 -6.69 -7.04
CA LEU A 34 6.92 -6.21 -6.43
C LEU A 34 8.07 -6.32 -7.44
N VAL A 35 8.77 -5.22 -7.69
CA VAL A 35 10.06 -5.24 -8.37
C VAL A 35 11.11 -5.65 -7.34
N ASN A 36 11.47 -6.93 -7.33
CA ASN A 36 12.41 -7.48 -6.37
C ASN A 36 13.81 -7.63 -6.99
N ASN A 37 14.73 -6.75 -6.61
CA ASN A 37 16.14 -6.77 -7.04
C ASN A 37 17.04 -7.58 -6.09
N VAL A 38 16.46 -8.18 -5.04
CA VAL A 38 17.21 -9.03 -4.09
C VAL A 38 17.25 -10.45 -4.62
N ALA A 39 18.44 -10.87 -5.06
CA ALA A 39 18.63 -12.18 -5.66
C ALA A 39 18.26 -13.32 -4.69
N GLY A 40 17.45 -14.27 -5.15
CA GLY A 40 17.10 -15.49 -4.42
C GLY A 40 16.14 -15.30 -3.25
N ASP A 41 15.53 -14.13 -3.09
CA ASP A 41 14.55 -13.86 -2.03
C ASP A 41 13.10 -13.87 -2.57
N GLU A 42 12.55 -15.06 -2.74
CA GLU A 42 11.15 -15.23 -3.14
C GLU A 42 10.16 -14.90 -2.00
N LEU A 43 10.61 -14.99 -0.74
CA LEU A 43 9.76 -14.71 0.42
C LEU A 43 9.34 -13.24 0.47
N ALA A 44 10.18 -12.32 0.00
CA ALA A 44 9.84 -10.90 -0.08
C ALA A 44 8.57 -10.64 -0.90
N ASN A 45 8.36 -11.36 -2.01
CA ASN A 45 7.14 -11.25 -2.82
C ASN A 45 5.91 -11.66 -2.00
N GLN A 46 5.97 -12.78 -1.29
CA GLN A 46 4.86 -13.27 -0.46
C GLN A 46 4.54 -12.28 0.67
N VAL A 47 5.57 -11.76 1.34
CA VAL A 47 5.43 -10.76 2.40
C VAL A 47 4.80 -9.49 1.85
N TYR A 48 5.27 -9.01 0.69
CA TYR A 48 4.74 -7.83 0.03
C TYR A 48 3.23 -7.95 -0.21
N TYR A 49 2.81 -8.97 -0.97
CA TYR A 49 1.40 -9.16 -1.31
C TYR A 49 0.53 -9.29 -0.06
N LYS A 50 0.91 -10.16 0.88
CA LYS A 50 0.16 -10.37 2.11
C LYS A 50 -0.01 -9.07 2.90
N GLN A 51 1.06 -8.30 3.07
CA GLN A 51 1.01 -7.08 3.88
C GLN A 51 0.30 -5.94 3.14
N ALA A 52 0.46 -5.85 1.82
CA ALA A 52 -0.20 -4.85 1.00
C ALA A 52 -1.73 -5.06 1.00
N ILE A 53 -2.19 -6.27 0.73
CA ILE A 53 -3.61 -6.61 0.75
C ILE A 53 -4.22 -6.30 2.12
N ASN A 54 -3.56 -6.70 3.20
CA ASN A 54 -4.04 -6.43 4.55
C ASN A 54 -4.09 -4.92 4.86
N ALA A 55 -3.09 -4.17 4.40
CA ALA A 55 -3.05 -2.72 4.61
C ALA A 55 -4.16 -1.99 3.85
N ILE A 56 -4.44 -2.38 2.60
CA ILE A 56 -5.53 -1.79 1.80
C ILE A 56 -6.87 -2.12 2.45
N LYS A 57 -7.12 -3.39 2.79
CA LYS A 57 -8.37 -3.82 3.44
C LYS A 57 -8.62 -3.17 4.79
N ALA A 58 -7.58 -2.76 5.49
CA ALA A 58 -7.68 -2.06 6.77
C ALA A 58 -7.99 -0.56 6.62
N GLN A 59 -7.94 0.00 5.40
CA GLN A 59 -8.24 1.40 5.15
C GLN A 59 -9.71 1.54 4.70
N PRO A 60 -10.57 2.19 5.49
CA PRO A 60 -11.95 2.43 5.07
C PRO A 60 -11.99 3.31 3.81
N GLY A 61 -12.88 3.00 2.89
CA GLY A 61 -13.06 3.74 1.65
C GLY A 61 -12.14 3.32 0.50
N PHE A 62 -11.40 2.22 0.64
CA PHE A 62 -10.57 1.66 -0.43
C PHE A 62 -10.89 0.19 -0.66
N VAL A 63 -10.88 -0.22 -1.94
CA VAL A 63 -11.12 -1.61 -2.37
C VAL A 63 -10.01 -2.02 -3.33
N LEU A 64 -9.38 -3.16 -3.05
CA LEU A 64 -8.42 -3.77 -3.98
C LEU A 64 -9.16 -4.34 -5.18
N VAL A 65 -8.67 -4.03 -6.37
CA VAL A 65 -9.21 -4.51 -7.66
C VAL A 65 -8.18 -5.41 -8.33
N GLU A 66 -8.66 -6.56 -8.79
CA GLU A 66 -7.92 -7.49 -9.63
C GLU A 66 -8.87 -7.91 -10.76
N ASN A 67 -8.56 -7.51 -11.99
CA ASN A 67 -9.35 -7.86 -13.18
C ASN A 67 -8.44 -8.00 -14.41
N ASP A 68 -8.99 -8.59 -15.48
CA ASP A 68 -8.24 -8.84 -16.73
C ASP A 68 -7.80 -7.53 -17.40
N GLN A 69 -8.61 -6.48 -17.32
CA GLN A 69 -8.30 -5.15 -17.87
C GLN A 69 -7.05 -4.56 -17.20
N LEU A 70 -6.95 -4.69 -15.89
CA LEU A 70 -5.81 -4.25 -15.12
C LEU A 70 -4.55 -5.05 -15.45
N THR A 71 -4.68 -6.36 -15.64
CA THR A 71 -3.58 -7.23 -16.08
C THR A 71 -3.06 -6.79 -17.44
N GLN A 72 -3.95 -6.54 -18.41
CA GLN A 72 -3.57 -6.00 -19.72
C GLN A 72 -2.94 -4.62 -19.64
N ALA A 73 -3.44 -3.74 -18.76
CA ALA A 73 -2.85 -2.43 -18.54
C ALA A 73 -1.41 -2.52 -18.00
N PHE A 74 -1.12 -3.48 -17.13
CA PHE A 74 0.23 -3.73 -16.62
C PHE A 74 1.18 -4.22 -17.72
N GLU A 75 0.74 -5.19 -18.53
CA GLU A 75 1.53 -5.70 -19.64
C GLU A 75 1.84 -4.61 -20.68
N ASN A 76 0.83 -3.79 -21.03
CA ASN A 76 0.96 -2.70 -21.99
C ASN A 76 1.84 -1.55 -21.48
N ALA A 77 1.91 -1.32 -20.19
CA ALA A 77 2.74 -0.29 -19.59
C ALA A 77 4.23 -0.62 -19.65
N LYS A 78 4.60 -1.91 -19.91
CA LYS A 78 5.99 -2.38 -19.99
C LYS A 78 6.83 -1.83 -18.84
N ILE A 79 6.36 -1.98 -17.60
CA ILE A 79 7.08 -1.53 -16.43
C ILE A 79 8.43 -2.24 -16.43
N ASN A 80 9.44 -1.53 -16.86
CA ASN A 80 10.80 -2.01 -16.84
C ASN A 80 11.29 -2.07 -15.40
N THR A 81 12.04 -3.11 -15.10
CA THR A 81 12.79 -3.23 -13.85
C THR A 81 13.73 -2.04 -13.58
N ALA A 82 13.99 -1.21 -14.59
CA ALA A 82 14.85 -0.03 -14.52
C ALA A 82 14.19 1.21 -13.88
N GLY A 83 12.87 1.26 -13.77
CA GLY A 83 12.21 2.41 -13.12
C GLY A 83 10.70 2.43 -13.27
N ILE A 84 10.02 2.53 -12.15
CA ILE A 84 8.61 2.86 -12.09
C ILE A 84 8.52 4.39 -12.12
N ASP A 85 7.88 4.96 -13.13
CA ASP A 85 7.69 6.40 -13.26
C ASP A 85 6.22 6.81 -13.18
N GLN A 86 6.00 8.11 -13.02
CA GLN A 86 4.66 8.68 -12.91
C GLN A 86 3.79 8.36 -14.12
N LYS A 87 4.35 8.47 -15.33
CA LYS A 87 3.60 8.27 -16.58
C LYS A 87 3.10 6.85 -16.74
N SER A 88 3.92 5.87 -16.32
CA SER A 88 3.54 4.45 -16.34
C SER A 88 2.41 4.18 -15.37
N LEU A 89 2.46 4.73 -14.15
CA LEU A 89 1.39 4.57 -13.16
C LEU A 89 0.11 5.27 -13.57
N GLU A 90 0.21 6.48 -14.13
CA GLU A 90 -0.93 7.22 -14.68
C GLU A 90 -1.61 6.47 -15.82
N LYS A 91 -0.81 5.89 -16.73
CA LYS A 91 -1.34 5.07 -17.82
C LYS A 91 -2.07 3.83 -17.28
N ILE A 92 -1.50 3.13 -16.32
CA ILE A 92 -2.13 1.96 -15.71
C ILE A 92 -3.44 2.34 -15.01
N ALA A 93 -3.44 3.45 -14.24
CA ALA A 93 -4.64 3.93 -13.57
C ALA A 93 -5.76 4.21 -14.58
N LYS A 94 -5.42 4.82 -15.71
CA LYS A 94 -6.37 5.15 -16.79
C LYS A 94 -6.86 3.91 -17.54
N ASP A 95 -5.94 3.07 -18.01
CA ASP A 95 -6.25 1.92 -18.85
C ASP A 95 -6.91 0.79 -18.06
N GLY A 96 -6.56 0.64 -16.78
CA GLY A 96 -7.14 -0.32 -15.84
C GLY A 96 -8.39 0.16 -15.13
N ASP A 97 -8.81 1.42 -15.37
CA ASP A 97 -9.93 2.10 -14.71
C ASP A 97 -9.91 1.97 -13.18
N VAL A 98 -8.77 2.33 -12.58
CA VAL A 98 -8.57 2.33 -11.13
C VAL A 98 -8.20 3.72 -10.62
N ASP A 99 -8.54 4.00 -9.37
CA ASP A 99 -8.32 5.33 -8.76
C ASP A 99 -6.91 5.49 -8.22
N VAL A 100 -6.37 4.44 -7.62
CA VAL A 100 -5.02 4.46 -7.04
C VAL A 100 -4.22 3.26 -7.55
N VAL A 101 -3.01 3.51 -8.02
CA VAL A 101 -2.03 2.46 -8.36
C VAL A 101 -0.89 2.54 -7.36
N PHE A 102 -0.57 1.42 -6.72
CA PHE A 102 0.56 1.30 -5.79
C PHE A 102 1.58 0.31 -6.33
N ALA A 103 2.84 0.69 -6.24
CA ALA A 103 3.98 -0.11 -6.64
C ALA A 103 5.10 -0.04 -5.60
N MET A 104 5.94 -1.05 -5.54
CA MET A 104 7.12 -1.05 -4.70
C MET A 104 8.29 -1.73 -5.40
N GLN A 105 9.47 -1.19 -5.15
CA GLN A 105 10.74 -1.75 -5.57
C GLN A 105 11.57 -2.03 -4.32
N LEU A 106 12.10 -3.24 -4.21
CA LEU A 106 13.00 -3.68 -3.16
C LEU A 106 14.39 -3.86 -3.76
N ASP A 107 15.34 -3.01 -3.34
CA ASP A 107 16.70 -3.03 -3.86
C ASP A 107 17.65 -3.81 -2.96
N LYS A 108 17.39 -3.82 -1.64
CA LYS A 108 18.20 -4.52 -0.67
C LYS A 108 17.39 -4.99 0.53
N LEU A 109 17.59 -6.23 0.87
CA LEU A 109 17.14 -6.83 2.12
C LEU A 109 18.25 -7.75 2.63
N ALA A 110 18.96 -7.31 3.66
CA ALA A 110 20.13 -8.02 4.12
C ALA A 110 20.20 -8.11 5.64
N ARG A 111 20.82 -9.19 6.11
CA ARG A 111 21.19 -9.42 7.50
C ARG A 111 22.68 -9.65 7.55
N LYS A 112 23.37 -8.91 8.37
CA LYS A 112 24.81 -9.05 8.55
C LYS A 112 25.12 -9.23 10.02
N PRO A 113 25.82 -10.31 10.40
CA PRO A 113 26.34 -10.43 11.75
C PRO A 113 27.43 -9.38 11.98
N LEU A 114 27.34 -8.68 13.09
CA LEU A 114 28.34 -7.75 13.55
C LEU A 114 28.95 -8.31 14.84
N ASN A 115 30.25 -8.58 14.84
CA ASN A 115 30.97 -8.95 16.06
C ASN A 115 31.43 -7.65 16.74
N ARG A 116 30.77 -7.25 17.81
CA ARG A 116 31.24 -6.19 18.70
C ARG A 116 31.67 -6.85 20.01
N THR A 117 32.96 -6.73 20.38
CA THR A 117 33.56 -7.09 21.66
C THR A 117 32.70 -7.97 22.58
N GLY A 118 32.45 -9.24 22.19
CA GLY A 118 31.72 -10.21 23.02
C GLY A 118 30.20 -10.25 22.81
N GLU A 119 29.61 -9.34 22.03
CA GLU A 119 28.18 -9.33 21.69
C GLU A 119 28.00 -9.70 20.23
N ARG A 120 27.08 -10.63 19.97
CA ARG A 120 26.65 -10.97 18.62
C ARG A 120 25.44 -10.12 18.26
N VAL A 121 25.64 -9.18 17.35
CA VAL A 121 24.58 -8.26 16.91
C VAL A 121 24.26 -8.54 15.44
N LEU A 122 23.00 -8.61 15.10
CA LEU A 122 22.53 -8.65 13.72
C LEU A 122 22.20 -7.24 13.25
N LYS A 123 22.80 -6.82 12.14
CA LYS A 123 22.41 -5.60 11.43
C LYS A 123 21.46 -5.95 10.30
N LEU A 124 20.25 -5.40 10.36
CA LEU A 124 19.30 -5.43 9.26
C LEU A 124 19.52 -4.22 8.36
N GLU A 125 19.47 -4.43 7.05
CA GLU A 125 19.54 -3.36 6.05
C GLU A 125 18.37 -3.54 5.07
N LEU A 126 17.57 -2.48 4.92
CA LEU A 126 16.45 -2.39 3.98
C LEU A 126 16.65 -1.16 3.11
N GLU A 127 16.66 -1.35 1.78
CA GLU A 127 16.66 -0.24 0.81
C GLU A 127 15.65 -0.55 -0.30
N GLY A 128 14.93 0.48 -0.75
CA GLY A 128 13.94 0.35 -1.81
C GLY A 128 13.18 1.64 -2.06
N LYS A 129 12.10 1.55 -2.81
CA LYS A 129 11.22 2.68 -3.12
C LYS A 129 9.77 2.23 -3.13
N ALA A 130 8.89 3.09 -2.64
CA ALA A 130 7.46 2.96 -2.80
C ALA A 130 6.96 4.06 -3.75
N PHE A 131 6.00 3.72 -4.59
CA PHE A 131 5.40 4.61 -5.58
C PHE A 131 3.89 4.48 -5.49
N ALA A 132 3.18 5.58 -5.66
CA ALA A 132 1.76 5.55 -5.90
C ALA A 132 1.33 6.68 -6.82
N TYR A 133 0.27 6.45 -7.55
CA TYR A 133 -0.43 7.48 -8.30
C TYR A 133 -1.91 7.45 -7.92
N ASN A 134 -2.45 8.59 -7.54
CA ASN A 134 -3.87 8.76 -7.22
C ASN A 134 -4.52 9.59 -8.32
N ARG A 135 -5.36 8.95 -9.14
CA ARG A 135 -6.07 9.57 -10.27
C ARG A 135 -7.08 10.62 -9.83
N LEU A 136 -7.66 10.46 -8.64
CA LEU A 136 -8.72 11.35 -8.15
C LEU A 136 -8.22 12.78 -7.86
N ASN A 137 -6.95 12.90 -7.47
CA ASN A 137 -6.35 14.20 -7.15
C ASN A 137 -5.08 14.50 -7.96
N GLY A 138 -4.66 13.59 -8.85
CA GLY A 138 -3.46 13.73 -9.68
C GLY A 138 -2.14 13.66 -8.90
N VAL A 139 -2.16 13.22 -7.66
CA VAL A 139 -0.95 13.17 -6.81
C VAL A 139 -0.11 11.94 -7.15
N TYR A 140 1.16 12.20 -7.45
CA TYR A 140 2.19 11.19 -7.55
C TYR A 140 3.03 11.17 -6.28
N TYR A 141 3.13 10.00 -5.67
CA TYR A 141 3.85 9.77 -4.43
C TYR A 141 5.08 8.91 -4.69
N VAL A 142 6.23 9.33 -4.20
CA VAL A 142 7.47 8.55 -4.17
C VAL A 142 8.11 8.66 -2.81
N HIS A 143 8.49 7.54 -2.22
CA HIS A 143 9.22 7.51 -0.97
C HIS A 143 10.37 6.53 -1.03
N ASN A 144 11.57 6.99 -0.65
CA ASN A 144 12.74 6.14 -0.53
C ASN A 144 12.71 5.38 0.79
N LEU A 145 12.73 4.07 0.70
CA LEU A 145 12.83 3.20 1.85
C LEU A 145 14.30 3.06 2.23
N LYS A 146 14.61 3.47 3.44
CA LYS A 146 15.91 3.19 4.07
C LYS A 146 15.66 2.77 5.50
N GLY A 147 15.98 1.54 5.80
CA GLY A 147 15.86 0.98 7.13
C GLY A 147 17.16 0.29 7.54
N GLY A 148 17.50 0.42 8.80
CA GLY A 148 18.55 -0.36 9.41
C GLY A 148 18.29 -0.47 10.89
N LYS A 149 18.44 -1.68 11.43
CA LYS A 149 18.28 -1.92 12.86
C LYS A 149 19.34 -2.89 13.31
N GLU A 150 19.96 -2.60 14.44
CA GLU A 150 20.82 -3.54 15.14
C GLU A 150 19.99 -4.27 16.18
N ILE A 151 20.15 -5.58 16.23
CA ILE A 151 19.36 -6.47 17.10
C ILE A 151 20.35 -7.44 17.74
N ASP A 152 20.17 -7.68 19.04
CA ASP A 152 20.91 -8.73 19.73
C ASP A 152 20.53 -10.10 19.14
N GLU A 153 21.52 -10.83 18.59
CA GLU A 153 21.32 -12.15 17.99
C GLU A 153 20.80 -13.17 19.01
N ALA A 154 21.12 -13.00 20.29
CA ALA A 154 20.65 -13.87 21.37
C ALA A 154 19.13 -13.77 21.61
N LEU A 155 18.52 -12.62 21.27
CA LEU A 155 17.08 -12.38 21.42
C LEU A 155 16.28 -12.86 20.21
N THR A 156 16.93 -13.26 19.11
CA THR A 156 16.27 -13.54 17.85
C THR A 156 16.66 -14.90 17.31
N SER A 157 15.92 -15.93 17.71
CA SER A 157 15.95 -17.24 17.05
C SER A 157 15.27 -17.24 15.66
N ARG A 158 14.73 -16.10 15.19
CA ARG A 158 13.89 -16.04 14.01
C ARG A 158 14.64 -15.48 12.81
N TRP A 159 14.72 -16.29 11.77
CA TRP A 159 15.24 -15.96 10.45
C TRP A 159 14.43 -14.87 9.73
N ASP A 160 13.23 -14.52 10.24
CA ASP A 160 12.21 -13.76 9.52
C ASP A 160 12.22 -12.25 9.80
N TRP A 161 13.13 -11.76 10.63
CA TRP A 161 13.13 -10.36 11.06
C TRP A 161 13.29 -9.36 9.92
N ALA A 162 14.10 -9.66 8.93
CA ALA A 162 14.25 -8.77 7.79
C ALA A 162 12.93 -8.66 7.01
N HIS A 163 12.23 -9.78 6.85
CA HIS A 163 10.93 -9.82 6.19
C HIS A 163 9.82 -9.20 7.05
N GLU A 164 9.89 -9.28 8.37
CA GLU A 164 8.98 -8.58 9.27
C GLU A 164 9.14 -7.05 9.17
N GLU A 165 10.38 -6.56 9.14
CA GLU A 165 10.65 -5.13 8.94
C GLU A 165 10.22 -4.68 7.55
N PHE A 166 10.49 -5.47 6.52
CA PHE A 166 10.00 -5.19 5.18
C PHE A 166 8.48 -5.15 5.14
N GLY A 167 7.79 -6.11 5.74
CA GLY A 167 6.34 -6.14 5.84
C GLY A 167 5.77 -4.94 6.61
N ARG A 168 6.47 -4.45 7.63
CA ARG A 168 6.11 -3.22 8.35
C ARG A 168 6.23 -2.00 7.44
N ALA A 169 7.33 -1.91 6.68
CA ALA A 169 7.54 -0.84 5.70
C ALA A 169 6.42 -0.84 4.64
N VAL A 170 6.07 -1.99 4.07
CA VAL A 170 4.98 -2.13 3.11
C VAL A 170 3.67 -1.55 3.66
N ARG A 171 3.26 -1.95 4.88
CA ARG A 171 2.04 -1.42 5.50
C ARG A 171 2.08 0.09 5.71
N GLN A 172 3.21 0.61 6.14
CA GLN A 172 3.37 2.06 6.37
C GLN A 172 3.28 2.85 5.07
N GLU A 173 3.94 2.38 4.02
CA GLU A 173 3.97 3.07 2.73
C GLU A 173 2.61 3.07 2.03
N ILE A 174 1.88 1.96 2.07
CA ILE A 174 0.51 1.93 1.56
C ILE A 174 -0.37 2.90 2.35
N SER A 175 -0.30 2.87 3.68
CA SER A 175 -1.08 3.79 4.51
C SER A 175 -0.75 5.26 4.25
N ARG A 176 0.51 5.59 3.93
CA ARG A 176 0.92 6.94 3.54
C ARG A 176 0.39 7.31 2.16
N ALA A 177 0.58 6.42 1.18
CA ALA A 177 0.15 6.65 -0.20
C ALA A 177 -1.37 6.88 -0.31
N LEU A 178 -2.17 6.07 0.41
CA LEU A 178 -3.63 6.20 0.41
C LEU A 178 -4.13 7.47 1.15
N ARG A 179 -3.31 8.05 2.02
CA ARG A 179 -3.62 9.32 2.72
C ARG A 179 -3.03 10.55 2.05
N ALA A 180 -2.16 10.39 1.05
CA ALA A 180 -1.57 11.50 0.32
C ALA A 180 -2.66 12.28 -0.44
N LYS A 181 -2.79 13.57 -0.11
CA LYS A 181 -3.76 14.48 -0.70
C LYS A 181 -3.07 15.46 -1.63
#